data_0ce3ff2812595eb48e10cc3b61d5d18b
#
_entry.id   0ce3ff2812595eb48e10cc3b61d5d18b
#
_cell.length_a   1.000
_cell.length_b   1.000
_cell.length_c   1.000
_cell.angle_alpha   90.00
_cell.angle_beta   90.00
_cell.angle_gamma   90.00
#
_symmetry.space_group_name_H-M   'P 1'
#
loop_
_entity.id
_entity.type
_entity.pdbx_description
1 polymer ?
#
loop_
_entity_poly.entity_id
_entity_poly.type
_entity_poly.pdbx_seq_one_letter_code
_entity_poly.pdbx_strand_id
1 'polypeptide(L)'
;GPWLIDVQGNRYFDAISSWWVNLFGHSDLGLRAAIGEQLQRLPHVMLAGCTHEPAVRLAERLSARTGGALGHCFFASDGASAVEIALKQSFHSWRNRGFPNKKQFVCLKNGYHGETLGALAVTDVQIFKDAYGPLLMQSHQVESPDTRLSNEAASLQAMAQLHLDQRNDQ
;
A
#
# COMPACT_ATOMS: atom_id res chain seq x y z
N GLY A 1 8.84 20.94 -14.00
CA GLY A 1 8.25 20.12 -15.07
C GLY A 1 8.80 18.69 -15.07
N PRO A 2 8.42 17.85 -16.05
CA PRO A 2 8.72 16.41 -16.07
C PRO A 2 10.11 16.06 -16.67
N TRP A 3 11.02 17.00 -16.69
CA TRP A 3 12.33 16.81 -17.30
C TRP A 3 13.42 16.66 -16.25
N LEU A 4 14.26 15.63 -16.44
CA LEU A 4 15.52 15.44 -15.76
C LEU A 4 16.66 15.96 -16.66
N ILE A 5 17.69 16.53 -16.07
CA ILE A 5 18.88 17.02 -16.78
C ILE A 5 20.08 16.38 -16.13
N ASP A 6 20.90 15.71 -16.91
CA ASP A 6 22.14 15.11 -16.41
C ASP A 6 23.29 16.15 -16.29
N VAL A 7 24.42 15.71 -15.78
CA VAL A 7 25.59 16.57 -15.58
C VAL A 7 26.24 17.06 -16.89
N GLN A 8 25.92 16.43 -18.02
CA GLN A 8 26.34 16.85 -19.36
C GLN A 8 25.33 17.79 -20.02
N GLY A 9 24.17 18.03 -19.39
CA GLY A 9 23.11 18.89 -19.91
C GLY A 9 22.10 18.17 -20.82
N ASN A 10 22.15 16.83 -20.94
CA ASN A 10 21.16 16.07 -21.69
C ASN A 10 19.82 16.05 -20.93
N ARG A 11 18.72 16.10 -21.70
CA ARG A 11 17.37 16.14 -21.16
C ARG A 11 16.66 14.81 -21.35
N TYR A 12 16.06 14.31 -20.27
CA TYR A 12 15.28 13.07 -20.24
C TYR A 12 13.86 13.36 -19.77
N PHE A 13 12.87 12.87 -20.50
CA PHE A 13 11.48 12.97 -20.08
C PHE A 13 11.20 11.87 -19.06
N ASP A 14 10.82 12.26 -17.84
CA ASP A 14 10.46 11.32 -16.77
C ASP A 14 9.02 10.81 -16.94
N ALA A 15 8.86 9.83 -17.83
CA ALA A 15 7.55 9.26 -18.17
C ALA A 15 6.92 8.43 -17.05
N ILE A 16 7.71 8.01 -16.05
CA ILE A 16 7.25 7.22 -14.90
C ILE A 16 7.13 8.04 -13.61
N SER A 17 7.26 9.38 -13.70
CA SER A 17 7.16 10.29 -12.56
C SER A 17 8.06 9.89 -11.39
N SER A 18 9.31 9.48 -11.68
CA SER A 18 10.30 8.99 -10.72
C SER A 18 9.72 7.95 -9.75
N TRP A 19 9.21 6.87 -10.31
CA TRP A 19 8.54 5.76 -9.59
C TRP A 19 7.18 6.15 -9.02
N TRP A 20 6.38 6.89 -9.84
CA TRP A 20 4.98 7.28 -9.57
C TRP A 20 4.79 8.31 -8.46
N VAL A 21 5.85 9.01 -8.04
CA VAL A 21 5.80 9.94 -6.90
C VAL A 21 5.58 11.39 -7.34
N ASN A 22 6.18 11.81 -8.46
CA ASN A 22 6.21 13.22 -8.89
C ASN A 22 4.99 13.63 -9.74
N LEU A 23 3.81 13.69 -9.13
CA LEU A 23 2.57 14.05 -9.82
C LEU A 23 2.62 15.44 -10.50
N PHE A 24 3.31 16.41 -9.88
CA PHE A 24 3.40 17.80 -10.36
C PHE A 24 4.74 18.12 -11.03
N GLY A 25 5.59 17.11 -11.25
CA GLY A 25 6.93 17.24 -11.78
C GLY A 25 7.97 17.64 -10.72
N HIS A 26 9.24 17.76 -11.18
CA HIS A 26 10.42 17.87 -10.29
C HIS A 26 10.64 19.23 -9.62
N SER A 27 9.94 20.27 -10.04
CA SER A 27 10.24 21.63 -9.58
C SER A 27 8.98 22.45 -9.29
N ASP A 28 7.93 21.78 -8.80
CA ASP A 28 6.71 22.50 -8.41
C ASP A 28 7.00 23.50 -7.30
N LEU A 29 6.65 24.76 -7.55
CA LEU A 29 6.96 25.86 -6.63
C LEU A 29 6.11 25.78 -5.35
N GLY A 30 4.86 25.32 -5.45
CA GLY A 30 3.97 25.18 -4.30
C GLY A 30 4.46 24.11 -3.33
N LEU A 31 4.83 22.93 -3.86
CA LEU A 31 5.41 21.87 -3.03
C LEU A 31 6.72 22.28 -2.37
N ARG A 32 7.61 22.92 -3.12
CA ARG A 32 8.89 23.39 -2.57
C ARG A 32 8.71 24.44 -1.47
N ALA A 33 7.79 25.39 -1.66
CA ALA A 33 7.46 26.38 -0.65
C ALA A 33 6.88 25.75 0.61
N ALA A 34 5.90 24.86 0.46
CA ALA A 34 5.26 24.17 1.59
C ALA A 34 6.25 23.30 2.40
N ILE A 35 7.14 22.57 1.73
CA ILE A 35 8.18 21.78 2.40
C ILE A 35 9.16 22.70 3.11
N GLY A 36 9.62 23.77 2.45
CA GLY A 36 10.56 24.73 3.04
C GLY A 36 9.99 25.42 4.27
N GLU A 37 8.74 25.85 4.23
CA GLU A 37 8.05 26.44 5.39
C GLU A 37 7.93 25.44 6.55
N GLN A 38 7.52 24.20 6.26
CA GLN A 38 7.38 23.18 7.29
C GLN A 38 8.71 22.80 7.94
N LEU A 39 9.80 22.75 7.17
CA LEU A 39 11.14 22.49 7.70
C LEU A 39 11.59 23.58 8.69
N GLN A 40 11.20 24.85 8.47
CA GLN A 40 11.50 25.94 9.40
C GLN A 40 10.65 25.89 10.69
N ARG A 41 9.42 25.35 10.60
CA ARG A 41 8.52 25.25 11.76
C ARG A 41 8.82 24.01 12.62
N LEU A 42 8.83 22.84 12.00
CA LEU A 42 9.04 21.55 12.66
C LEU A 42 9.41 20.48 11.62
N PRO A 43 10.71 20.13 11.49
CA PRO A 43 11.15 19.14 10.51
C PRO A 43 10.74 17.71 10.87
N HIS A 44 10.69 17.38 12.17
CA HIS A 44 10.29 16.06 12.64
C HIS A 44 9.79 16.09 14.09
N VAL A 45 8.78 15.27 14.38
CA VAL A 45 8.39 14.84 15.72
C VAL A 45 7.78 13.44 15.62
N MET A 46 8.07 12.59 16.60
CA MET A 46 7.44 11.26 16.67
C MET A 46 5.94 11.39 16.91
N LEU A 47 5.12 10.54 16.26
CA LEU A 47 3.68 10.51 16.50
C LEU A 47 3.26 9.64 17.72
N ALA A 48 4.22 9.06 18.42
CA ALA A 48 3.97 8.35 19.67
C ALA A 48 3.89 9.33 20.84
N GLY A 49 2.67 9.77 21.15
CA GLY A 49 2.40 10.76 22.21
C GLY A 49 2.50 12.23 21.77
N CYS A 50 2.95 12.50 20.56
CA CYS A 50 3.00 13.83 19.96
C CYS A 50 2.20 13.87 18.65
N THR A 51 1.91 15.08 18.16
CA THR A 51 1.32 15.29 16.83
C THR A 51 1.75 16.64 16.26
N HIS A 52 1.43 16.87 15.00
CA HIS A 52 1.65 18.14 14.33
C HIS A 52 0.55 18.40 13.28
N GLU A 53 0.33 19.67 12.97
CA GLU A 53 -0.76 20.12 12.11
C GLU A 53 -0.82 19.39 10.76
N PRO A 54 0.26 19.21 9.97
CA PRO A 54 0.19 18.48 8.69
C PRO A 54 -0.34 17.07 8.81
N ALA A 55 0.04 16.32 9.85
CA ALA A 55 -0.46 14.95 10.06
C ALA A 55 -1.95 14.95 10.38
N VAL A 56 -2.41 15.83 11.26
CA VAL A 56 -3.83 15.97 11.62
C VAL A 56 -4.65 16.32 10.37
N ARG A 57 -4.26 17.35 9.63
CA ARG A 57 -4.97 17.79 8.41
C ARG A 57 -5.02 16.71 7.33
N LEU A 58 -3.93 15.93 7.17
CA LEU A 58 -3.92 14.81 6.22
C LEU A 58 -4.91 13.72 6.66
N ALA A 59 -4.90 13.34 7.94
CA ALA A 59 -5.82 12.35 8.50
C ALA A 59 -7.30 12.78 8.33
N GLU A 60 -7.63 14.03 8.62
CA GLU A 60 -8.96 14.59 8.41
C GLU A 60 -9.42 14.52 6.94
N ARG A 61 -8.52 14.91 6.01
CA ARG A 61 -8.83 14.86 4.57
C ARG A 61 -9.02 13.43 4.06
N LEU A 62 -8.20 12.48 4.53
CA LEU A 62 -8.33 11.07 4.16
C LEU A 62 -9.64 10.49 4.71
N SER A 63 -9.97 10.75 5.97
CA SER A 63 -11.23 10.32 6.58
C SER A 63 -12.44 10.89 5.83
N ALA A 64 -12.42 12.18 5.51
CA ALA A 64 -13.50 12.84 4.76
C ALA A 64 -13.73 12.20 3.37
N ARG A 65 -12.68 11.69 2.70
CA ARG A 65 -12.80 10.99 1.41
C ARG A 65 -13.57 9.68 1.49
N THR A 66 -13.64 9.08 2.67
CA THR A 66 -14.42 7.85 2.93
C THR A 66 -15.79 8.14 3.55
N GLY A 67 -16.25 9.40 3.55
CA GLY A 67 -17.47 9.80 4.23
C GLY A 67 -17.40 9.58 5.75
N GLY A 68 -16.20 9.56 6.33
CA GLY A 68 -15.98 9.29 7.74
C GLY A 68 -16.00 7.80 8.12
N ALA A 69 -16.22 6.88 7.18
CA ALA A 69 -16.24 5.44 7.45
C ALA A 69 -14.89 4.89 7.96
N LEU A 70 -13.77 5.48 7.51
CA LEU A 70 -12.42 5.19 7.99
C LEU A 70 -11.90 6.39 8.78
N GLY A 71 -12.16 6.39 10.09
CA GLY A 71 -11.88 7.54 10.98
C GLY A 71 -10.45 7.59 11.55
N HIS A 72 -9.60 6.60 11.25
CA HIS A 72 -8.25 6.52 11.79
C HIS A 72 -7.22 6.33 10.68
N CYS A 73 -6.07 6.98 10.81
CA CYS A 73 -4.94 6.86 9.88
C CYS A 73 -3.71 6.34 10.61
N PHE A 74 -3.01 5.40 10.00
CA PHE A 74 -1.68 4.97 10.42
C PHE A 74 -0.70 5.31 9.28
N PHE A 75 0.24 6.20 9.55
CA PHE A 75 1.22 6.63 8.55
C PHE A 75 2.41 5.69 8.51
N ALA A 76 2.90 5.42 7.32
CA ALA A 76 4.09 4.61 7.05
C ALA A 76 5.02 5.34 6.08
N SER A 77 6.27 4.93 6.02
CA SER A 77 7.30 5.56 5.19
C SER A 77 7.15 5.27 3.69
N ASP A 78 6.50 4.16 3.35
CA ASP A 78 6.34 3.68 1.97
C ASP A 78 5.16 2.71 1.85
N GLY A 79 4.84 2.29 0.61
CA GLY A 79 3.73 1.39 0.32
C GLY A 79 3.91 0.00 0.91
N ALA A 80 5.11 -0.59 0.83
CA ALA A 80 5.38 -1.91 1.37
C ALA A 80 5.21 -1.93 2.90
N SER A 81 5.73 -0.93 3.60
CA SER A 81 5.53 -0.75 5.05
C SER A 81 4.06 -0.58 5.42
N ALA A 82 3.28 0.14 4.62
CA ALA A 82 1.85 0.27 4.84
C ALA A 82 1.12 -1.08 4.68
N VAL A 83 1.51 -1.90 3.70
CA VAL A 83 0.96 -3.25 3.51
C VAL A 83 1.33 -4.16 4.68
N GLU A 84 2.57 -4.14 5.17
CA GLU A 84 3.00 -4.90 6.38
C GLU A 84 2.14 -4.55 7.59
N ILE A 85 1.88 -3.26 7.80
CA ILE A 85 1.01 -2.79 8.88
C ILE A 85 -0.41 -3.31 8.70
N ALA A 86 -0.97 -3.25 7.48
CA ALA A 86 -2.32 -3.72 7.19
C ALA A 86 -2.46 -5.24 7.43
N LEU A 87 -1.48 -6.06 7.01
CA LEU A 87 -1.45 -7.49 7.27
C LEU A 87 -1.44 -7.80 8.78
N LYS A 88 -0.58 -7.12 9.54
CA LYS A 88 -0.50 -7.27 10.99
C LYS A 88 -1.78 -6.83 11.69
N GLN A 89 -2.36 -5.70 11.30
CA GLN A 89 -3.61 -5.21 11.88
C GLN A 89 -4.78 -6.15 11.58
N SER A 90 -4.87 -6.66 10.35
CA SER A 90 -5.89 -7.63 9.98
C SER A 90 -5.80 -8.89 10.83
N PHE A 91 -4.62 -9.51 10.92
CA PHE A 91 -4.40 -10.69 11.75
C PHE A 91 -4.76 -10.42 13.23
N HIS A 92 -4.26 -9.32 13.78
CA HIS A 92 -4.50 -8.97 15.20
C HIS A 92 -5.98 -8.67 15.48
N SER A 93 -6.67 -8.02 14.55
CA SER A 93 -8.11 -7.75 14.66
C SER A 93 -8.93 -9.04 14.76
N TRP A 94 -8.65 -10.04 13.92
CA TRP A 94 -9.32 -11.31 13.97
C TRP A 94 -9.01 -12.09 15.24
N ARG A 95 -7.75 -12.10 15.67
CA ARG A 95 -7.35 -12.71 16.95
C ARG A 95 -8.08 -12.10 18.14
N ASN A 96 -8.18 -10.76 18.20
CA ASN A 96 -8.90 -10.06 19.27
C ASN A 96 -10.40 -10.32 19.28
N ARG A 97 -10.97 -10.70 18.11
CA ARG A 97 -12.38 -11.10 17.98
C ARG A 97 -12.62 -12.57 18.32
N GLY A 98 -11.62 -13.32 18.76
CA GLY A 98 -11.74 -14.73 19.11
C GLY A 98 -11.54 -15.71 17.94
N PHE A 99 -10.97 -15.26 16.81
CA PHE A 99 -10.69 -16.09 15.64
C PHE A 99 -9.18 -16.22 15.39
N PRO A 100 -8.41 -16.89 16.28
CA PRO A 100 -6.94 -16.95 16.17
C PRO A 100 -6.44 -17.76 14.96
N ASN A 101 -7.30 -18.61 14.39
CA ASN A 101 -6.97 -19.42 13.22
C ASN A 101 -7.12 -18.67 11.88
N LYS A 102 -7.71 -17.47 11.87
CA LYS A 102 -7.74 -16.59 10.70
C LYS A 102 -6.37 -15.94 10.48
N LYS A 103 -5.46 -16.66 9.84
CA LYS A 103 -4.06 -16.27 9.59
C LYS A 103 -3.63 -16.34 8.13
N GLN A 104 -4.55 -16.73 7.25
CA GLN A 104 -4.29 -16.82 5.81
C GLN A 104 -4.75 -15.55 5.09
N PHE A 105 -4.05 -15.22 4.02
CA PHE A 105 -4.36 -14.07 3.19
C PHE A 105 -4.69 -14.50 1.76
N VAL A 106 -5.54 -13.73 1.12
CA VAL A 106 -5.89 -13.86 -0.30
C VAL A 106 -5.32 -12.68 -1.03
N CYS A 107 -4.68 -12.91 -2.17
CA CYS A 107 -4.18 -11.88 -3.07
C CYS A 107 -4.71 -12.07 -4.49
N LEU A 108 -4.71 -10.99 -5.27
CA LEU A 108 -5.12 -11.02 -6.67
C LEU A 108 -3.92 -11.39 -7.54
N LYS A 109 -4.16 -12.18 -8.59
CA LYS A 109 -3.17 -12.42 -9.64
C LYS A 109 -2.73 -11.11 -10.28
N ASN A 110 -1.45 -11.03 -10.62
CA ASN A 110 -0.77 -9.83 -11.12
C ASN A 110 -0.80 -8.63 -10.15
N GLY A 111 -1.18 -8.83 -8.88
CA GLY A 111 -1.14 -7.80 -7.86
C GLY A 111 0.30 -7.53 -7.40
N TYR A 112 0.65 -6.26 -7.21
CA TYR A 112 1.93 -5.84 -6.63
C TYR A 112 1.68 -4.99 -5.37
N HIS A 113 2.32 -5.37 -4.27
CA HIS A 113 2.11 -4.72 -2.97
C HIS A 113 3.42 -4.30 -2.29
N GLY A 114 4.56 -4.56 -2.90
CA GLY A 114 5.89 -4.26 -2.39
C GLY A 114 6.79 -5.48 -2.26
N GLU A 115 8.01 -5.26 -1.77
CA GLU A 115 9.08 -6.26 -1.75
C GLU A 115 9.61 -6.57 -0.34
N THR A 116 8.99 -6.08 0.73
CA THR A 116 9.18 -6.64 2.07
C THR A 116 8.58 -8.04 2.15
N LEU A 117 9.02 -8.89 3.07
CA LEU A 117 8.62 -10.31 3.09
C LEU A 117 7.10 -10.50 3.15
N GLY A 118 6.38 -9.74 3.98
CA GLY A 118 4.92 -9.82 4.05
C GLY A 118 4.24 -9.26 2.81
N ALA A 119 4.66 -8.08 2.32
CA ALA A 119 4.13 -7.49 1.10
C ALA A 119 4.41 -8.39 -0.12
N LEU A 120 5.62 -8.97 -0.21
CA LEU A 120 5.99 -9.89 -1.26
C LEU A 120 5.20 -11.20 -1.21
N ALA A 121 4.84 -11.67 -0.03
CA ALA A 121 4.02 -12.88 0.14
C ALA A 121 2.62 -12.73 -0.49
N VAL A 122 2.05 -11.52 -0.49
CA VAL A 122 0.75 -11.21 -1.12
C VAL A 122 0.87 -10.55 -2.49
N THR A 123 2.10 -10.37 -3.00
CA THR A 123 2.39 -9.95 -4.37
C THR A 123 2.33 -11.17 -5.31
N ASP A 124 1.88 -10.98 -6.55
CA ASP A 124 1.90 -12.01 -7.60
C ASP A 124 2.69 -11.51 -8.83
N VAL A 125 3.97 -11.25 -8.60
CA VAL A 125 4.94 -10.91 -9.66
C VAL A 125 6.15 -11.83 -9.50
N GLN A 126 6.22 -12.86 -10.32
CA GLN A 126 7.12 -14.01 -10.15
C GLN A 126 8.59 -13.60 -10.07
N ILE A 127 9.03 -12.67 -10.91
CA ILE A 127 10.44 -12.22 -10.93
C ILE A 127 10.90 -11.66 -9.57
N PHE A 128 10.01 -11.13 -8.74
CA PHE A 128 10.33 -10.63 -7.42
C PHE A 128 10.26 -11.72 -6.33
N LYS A 129 9.53 -12.82 -6.59
CA LYS A 129 9.30 -13.88 -5.60
C LYS A 129 10.31 -15.01 -5.67
N ASP A 130 10.86 -15.31 -6.86
CA ASP A 130 11.66 -16.51 -7.11
C ASP A 130 12.83 -16.70 -6.14
N ALA A 131 13.56 -15.63 -5.87
CA ALA A 131 14.73 -15.69 -4.98
C ALA A 131 14.35 -15.85 -3.49
N TYR A 132 13.14 -15.43 -3.10
CA TYR A 132 12.73 -15.34 -1.69
C TYR A 132 11.64 -16.33 -1.31
N GLY A 133 11.18 -17.17 -2.24
CA GLY A 133 10.09 -18.13 -2.05
C GLY A 133 10.12 -18.89 -0.71
N PRO A 134 11.28 -19.45 -0.28
CA PRO A 134 11.39 -20.17 1.00
C PRO A 134 11.15 -19.33 2.26
N LEU A 135 11.21 -18.01 2.15
CA LEU A 135 11.02 -17.08 3.28
C LEU A 135 9.59 -16.51 3.35
N LEU A 136 8.77 -16.73 2.32
CA LEU A 136 7.47 -16.10 2.21
C LEU A 136 6.40 -16.93 2.92
N MET A 137 5.50 -16.23 3.63
CA MET A 137 4.28 -16.87 4.10
C MET A 137 3.39 -17.28 2.92
N GLN A 138 2.61 -18.34 3.12
CA GLN A 138 1.66 -18.80 2.11
C GLN A 138 0.47 -17.84 2.00
N SER A 139 0.06 -17.55 0.76
CA SER A 139 -1.15 -16.80 0.44
C SER A 139 -1.93 -17.53 -0.67
N HIS A 140 -3.24 -17.35 -0.68
CA HIS A 140 -4.10 -17.86 -1.74
C HIS A 140 -4.24 -16.83 -2.86
N GLN A 141 -4.10 -17.28 -4.10
CA GLN A 141 -4.24 -16.40 -5.25
C GLN A 141 -5.59 -16.63 -5.92
N VAL A 142 -6.27 -15.55 -6.27
CA VAL A 142 -7.50 -15.56 -7.07
C VAL A 142 -7.32 -14.65 -8.28
N GLU A 143 -8.10 -14.91 -9.33
CA GLU A 143 -8.09 -14.08 -10.53
C GLU A 143 -8.44 -12.62 -10.18
N SER A 144 -7.75 -11.68 -10.81
CA SER A 144 -8.11 -10.27 -10.72
C SER A 144 -9.44 -10.04 -11.44
N PRO A 145 -10.43 -9.33 -10.84
CA PRO A 145 -11.66 -8.98 -11.50
C PRO A 145 -11.36 -7.95 -12.61
N ASP A 146 -11.29 -8.41 -13.85
CA ASP A 146 -10.95 -7.58 -15.00
C ASP A 146 -12.14 -7.54 -15.98
N THR A 147 -12.79 -6.37 -16.07
CA THR A 147 -13.94 -6.14 -16.95
C THR A 147 -13.61 -6.36 -18.42
N ARG A 148 -12.35 -6.19 -18.84
CA ARG A 148 -11.90 -6.47 -20.22
C ARG A 148 -11.91 -7.95 -20.53
N LEU A 149 -11.79 -8.82 -19.52
CA LEU A 149 -11.77 -10.26 -19.63
C LEU A 149 -13.11 -10.91 -19.25
N SER A 150 -14.08 -10.11 -18.78
CA SER A 150 -15.39 -10.57 -18.31
C SER A 150 -15.32 -11.71 -17.27
N ASN A 151 -14.31 -11.63 -16.37
CA ASN A 151 -14.06 -12.68 -15.37
C ASN A 151 -14.41 -12.28 -13.93
N GLU A 152 -15.12 -11.15 -13.71
CA GLU A 152 -15.45 -10.62 -12.38
C GLU A 152 -16.27 -11.64 -11.57
N ALA A 153 -17.26 -12.28 -12.21
CA ALA A 153 -18.09 -13.25 -11.54
C ALA A 153 -17.28 -14.49 -11.09
N ALA A 154 -16.36 -14.98 -11.94
CA ALA A 154 -15.47 -16.08 -11.60
C ALA A 154 -14.51 -15.73 -10.45
N SER A 155 -13.95 -14.52 -10.46
CA SER A 155 -13.09 -14.01 -9.37
C SER A 155 -13.85 -13.96 -8.04
N LEU A 156 -15.04 -13.38 -8.02
CA LEU A 156 -15.89 -13.31 -6.84
C LEU A 156 -16.28 -14.71 -6.31
N GLN A 157 -16.62 -15.63 -7.21
CA GLN A 157 -16.95 -17.02 -6.85
C GLN A 157 -15.74 -17.73 -6.23
N ALA A 158 -14.54 -17.58 -6.79
CA ALA A 158 -13.32 -18.15 -6.24
C ALA A 158 -13.00 -17.62 -4.83
N MET A 159 -13.18 -16.31 -4.60
CA MET A 159 -13.03 -15.71 -3.28
C MET A 159 -14.05 -16.24 -2.27
N ALA A 160 -15.31 -16.39 -2.69
CA ALA A 160 -16.37 -16.93 -1.85
C ALA A 160 -16.10 -18.40 -1.47
N GLN A 161 -15.63 -19.23 -2.40
CA GLN A 161 -15.28 -20.61 -2.16
C GLN A 161 -14.15 -20.75 -1.14
N LEU A 162 -13.05 -19.99 -1.29
CA LEU A 162 -11.97 -19.97 -0.31
C LEU A 162 -12.46 -19.60 1.10
N HIS A 163 -13.40 -18.68 1.20
CA HIS A 163 -13.98 -18.30 2.48
C HIS A 163 -14.79 -19.45 3.12
N LEU A 164 -15.52 -20.22 2.32
CA LEU A 164 -16.29 -21.39 2.79
C LEU A 164 -15.38 -22.54 3.22
N ASP A 165 -14.36 -22.86 2.43
CA ASP A 165 -13.42 -23.94 2.72
C ASP A 165 -12.69 -23.68 4.05
N GLN A 166 -12.24 -22.45 4.30
CA GLN A 166 -11.60 -22.08 5.55
C GLN A 166 -12.53 -22.08 6.78
N ARG A 167 -13.84 -22.01 6.60
CA ARG A 167 -14.81 -22.15 7.71
C ARG A 167 -15.02 -23.61 8.12
N ASN A 168 -14.83 -24.54 7.21
CA ASN A 168 -15.00 -25.97 7.46
C ASN A 168 -13.76 -26.58 8.15
N ASP A 169 -12.60 -25.90 8.10
CA ASP A 169 -11.35 -26.33 8.76
C ASP A 169 -11.20 -25.78 10.20
N GLN A 170 -12.23 -25.14 10.74
CA GLN A 170 -12.28 -24.58 12.11
C GLN A 170 -13.22 -25.36 13.02
#